data_398f3830e3acae2a4fd521511b66a788
#
_entry.id   398f3830e3acae2a4fd521511b66a788
#
_cell.length_a   1.000
_cell.length_b   1.000
_cell.length_c   1.000
_cell.angle_alpha   90.00
_cell.angle_beta   90.00
_cell.angle_gamma   90.00
#
_symmetry.space_group_name_H-M   'P 1'
#
loop_
_entity.id
_entity.type
_entity.pdbx_description
1 polymer ?
#
loop_
_entity_poly.entity_id
_entity_poly.type
_entity_poly.pdbx_seq_one_letter_code
_entity_poly.pdbx_strand_id
1 'polypeptide(L)'
;MMMFSSLPRRAGVCALAASAMLVSGAALAQAVPTTFGTVIGNGLLCRDQTANFYYYDYLLKAFGPAYKHDGGAFWFKTEGANLWGTPVSEVMVSDDTSTYIFVGAAAEATPEELEKAIIAQVGLHYARIDTSAFPVREAKPASRIVYFDTKSKIYCAKYKPLPPVQPPAVRQRLK
;
A
#
# COMPACT_ATOMS: atom_id res chain seq x y z
N MET A 1 -77.99 -49.21 19.70
CA MET A 1 -77.30 -48.37 20.66
C MET A 1 -76.46 -47.35 19.89
N MET A 2 -76.99 -46.15 19.78
CA MET A 2 -76.39 -45.11 18.91
C MET A 2 -75.40 -44.32 19.68
N MET A 3 -74.20 -44.08 19.11
CA MET A 3 -73.24 -43.07 19.63
C MET A 3 -72.93 -42.07 18.54
N PHE A 4 -73.36 -40.86 18.77
CA PHE A 4 -73.00 -39.67 17.98
C PHE A 4 -71.58 -39.24 18.28
N SER A 5 -70.79 -39.06 17.26
CA SER A 5 -69.45 -38.48 17.38
C SER A 5 -69.46 -37.11 16.72
N SER A 6 -69.17 -36.08 17.52
CA SER A 6 -69.06 -34.68 17.12
C SER A 6 -67.65 -34.34 16.63
N LEU A 7 -67.56 -33.76 15.41
CA LEU A 7 -66.33 -33.18 14.86
C LEU A 7 -66.07 -31.77 15.41
N PRO A 8 -64.85 -31.45 15.79
CA PRO A 8 -64.45 -30.02 16.00
C PRO A 8 -63.89 -29.41 14.72
N ARG A 9 -64.41 -28.23 14.41
CA ARG A 9 -63.91 -27.31 13.36
C ARG A 9 -62.49 -26.85 13.75
N ARG A 10 -61.52 -27.12 12.86
CA ARG A 10 -60.19 -26.53 12.90
C ARG A 10 -60.19 -25.22 12.15
N ALA A 11 -59.98 -24.10 12.87
CA ALA A 11 -59.67 -22.78 12.33
C ALA A 11 -58.22 -22.77 11.80
N GLY A 12 -58.06 -22.54 10.50
CA GLY A 12 -56.74 -22.41 9.88
C GLY A 12 -56.13 -21.03 10.20
N VAL A 13 -55.01 -21.01 10.85
CA VAL A 13 -54.16 -19.81 11.04
C VAL A 13 -53.17 -19.80 9.89
N CYS A 14 -53.38 -18.85 8.93
CA CYS A 14 -52.39 -18.55 7.92
C CYS A 14 -51.22 -17.80 8.53
N ALA A 15 -50.12 -18.49 8.77
CA ALA A 15 -48.84 -17.84 9.11
C ALA A 15 -48.17 -17.31 7.84
N LEU A 16 -48.18 -15.99 7.64
CA LEU A 16 -47.40 -15.29 6.66
C LEU A 16 -45.95 -15.30 7.10
N ALA A 17 -45.13 -16.18 6.56
CA ALA A 17 -43.68 -16.16 6.71
C ALA A 17 -43.09 -15.06 5.83
N ALA A 18 -42.74 -13.93 6.43
CA ALA A 18 -41.98 -12.87 5.80
C ALA A 18 -40.51 -13.31 5.66
N SER A 19 -40.14 -13.78 4.48
CA SER A 19 -38.74 -14.10 4.13
C SER A 19 -37.95 -12.80 3.95
N ALA A 20 -37.21 -12.39 4.97
CA ALA A 20 -36.22 -11.31 4.88
C ALA A 20 -35.05 -11.80 4.02
N MET A 21 -34.97 -11.35 2.77
CA MET A 21 -33.79 -11.56 1.91
C MET A 21 -32.66 -10.65 2.44
N LEU A 22 -31.70 -11.26 3.13
CA LEU A 22 -30.40 -10.66 3.43
C LEU A 22 -29.64 -10.51 2.12
N VAL A 23 -29.66 -9.32 1.53
CA VAL A 23 -28.76 -8.98 0.43
C VAL A 23 -27.37 -8.81 1.03
N SER A 24 -26.60 -9.90 1.03
CA SER A 24 -25.17 -9.84 1.35
C SER A 24 -24.48 -9.07 0.22
N GLY A 25 -24.21 -7.79 0.44
CA GLY A 25 -23.36 -6.99 -0.44
C GLY A 25 -21.95 -7.59 -0.45
N ALA A 26 -21.65 -8.40 -1.45
CA ALA A 26 -20.28 -8.80 -1.72
C ALA A 26 -19.48 -7.52 -2.05
N ALA A 27 -18.64 -7.07 -1.12
CA ALA A 27 -17.63 -6.07 -1.42
C ALA A 27 -16.75 -6.65 -2.52
N LEU A 28 -16.83 -6.09 -3.73
CA LEU A 28 -15.94 -6.45 -4.82
C LEU A 28 -14.53 -6.02 -4.43
N ALA A 29 -13.71 -6.98 -4.00
CA ALA A 29 -12.30 -6.74 -3.79
C ALA A 29 -11.71 -6.27 -5.12
N GLN A 30 -11.17 -5.05 -5.14
CA GLN A 30 -10.55 -4.50 -6.34
C GLN A 30 -9.31 -5.31 -6.68
N ALA A 31 -9.25 -5.85 -7.89
CA ALA A 31 -8.11 -6.66 -8.32
C ALA A 31 -6.84 -5.80 -8.39
N VAL A 32 -5.74 -6.32 -7.82
CA VAL A 32 -4.45 -5.65 -7.89
C VAL A 32 -4.00 -5.52 -9.35
N PRO A 33 -3.61 -4.33 -9.82
CA PRO A 33 -3.14 -4.15 -11.19
C PRO A 33 -1.91 -5.01 -11.49
N THR A 34 -1.86 -5.64 -12.66
CA THR A 34 -0.72 -6.45 -13.12
C THR A 34 0.58 -5.64 -13.21
N THR A 35 0.48 -4.31 -13.33
CA THR A 35 1.60 -3.37 -13.36
C THR A 35 2.15 -3.02 -11.98
N PHE A 36 1.56 -3.48 -10.88
CA PHE A 36 1.99 -3.12 -9.53
C PHE A 36 3.46 -3.44 -9.28
N GLY A 37 3.89 -4.65 -9.62
CA GLY A 37 5.28 -5.07 -9.50
C GLY A 37 6.26 -4.19 -10.28
N THR A 38 5.87 -3.77 -11.50
CA THR A 38 6.71 -2.90 -12.33
C THR A 38 6.74 -1.47 -11.80
N VAL A 39 5.59 -0.87 -11.52
CA VAL A 39 5.51 0.54 -11.10
C VAL A 39 6.09 0.72 -9.70
N ILE A 40 5.53 0.04 -8.72
CA ILE A 40 5.97 0.20 -7.32
C ILE A 40 7.31 -0.49 -7.09
N GLY A 41 7.50 -1.70 -7.63
CA GLY A 41 8.76 -2.43 -7.47
C GLY A 41 9.97 -1.67 -8.01
N ASN A 42 9.90 -1.10 -9.22
CA ASN A 42 11.00 -0.28 -9.76
C ASN A 42 11.24 1.00 -8.94
N GLY A 43 10.15 1.64 -8.47
CA GLY A 43 10.25 2.78 -7.57
C GLY A 43 11.01 2.45 -6.29
N LEU A 44 10.65 1.35 -5.62
CA LEU A 44 11.30 0.87 -4.40
C LEU A 44 12.77 0.49 -4.60
N LEU A 45 13.11 -0.03 -5.77
CA LEU A 45 14.50 -0.33 -6.15
C LEU A 45 15.29 0.90 -6.62
N CYS A 46 14.70 2.09 -6.57
CA CYS A 46 15.28 3.33 -7.09
C CYS A 46 15.66 3.28 -8.58
N ARG A 47 15.06 2.40 -9.37
CA ARG A 47 15.31 2.28 -10.81
C ARG A 47 14.62 3.38 -11.60
N ASP A 48 13.43 3.79 -11.15
CA ASP A 48 12.67 4.89 -11.74
C ASP A 48 12.88 6.18 -10.96
N GLN A 49 13.05 7.28 -11.69
CA GLN A 49 13.17 8.63 -11.12
C GLN A 49 11.84 9.40 -11.16
N THR A 50 10.74 8.66 -11.05
CA THR A 50 9.41 9.22 -11.20
C THR A 50 9.05 10.14 -10.02
N ALA A 51 8.28 11.19 -10.30
CA ALA A 51 7.79 12.12 -9.28
C ALA A 51 6.78 11.44 -8.35
N ASN A 52 6.72 11.86 -7.08
CA ASN A 52 5.76 11.34 -6.08
C ASN A 52 4.33 11.31 -6.59
N PHE A 53 3.92 12.36 -7.29
CA PHE A 53 2.59 12.49 -7.86
C PHE A 53 2.20 11.29 -8.73
N TYR A 54 3.13 10.74 -9.49
CA TYR A 54 2.88 9.56 -10.32
C TYR A 54 2.53 8.34 -9.48
N TYR A 55 3.27 8.07 -8.40
CA TYR A 55 3.00 6.95 -7.49
C TYR A 55 1.70 7.16 -6.73
N TYR A 56 1.44 8.38 -6.27
CA TYR A 56 0.20 8.74 -5.60
C TYR A 56 -1.01 8.49 -6.50
N ASP A 57 -1.00 9.01 -7.73
CA ASP A 57 -2.08 8.85 -8.69
C ASP A 57 -2.30 7.38 -9.08
N TYR A 58 -1.20 6.63 -9.25
CA TYR A 58 -1.26 5.20 -9.50
C TYR A 58 -1.94 4.45 -8.33
N LEU A 59 -1.52 4.70 -7.10
CA LEU A 59 -2.06 4.04 -5.91
C LEU A 59 -3.52 4.43 -5.66
N LEU A 60 -3.86 5.70 -5.85
CA LEU A 60 -5.23 6.20 -5.74
C LEU A 60 -6.17 5.47 -6.71
N LYS A 61 -5.75 5.25 -7.94
CA LYS A 61 -6.53 4.53 -8.96
C LYS A 61 -6.60 3.03 -8.68
N ALA A 62 -5.52 2.43 -8.17
CA ALA A 62 -5.41 1.00 -7.96
C ALA A 62 -6.09 0.52 -6.66
N PHE A 63 -5.99 1.29 -5.58
CA PHE A 63 -6.39 0.89 -4.23
C PHE A 63 -7.35 1.86 -3.54
N GLY A 64 -7.76 2.94 -4.22
CA GLY A 64 -8.59 3.98 -3.63
C GLY A 64 -7.80 5.02 -2.83
N PRO A 65 -8.49 5.87 -2.05
CA PRO A 65 -7.85 6.97 -1.33
C PRO A 65 -6.88 6.47 -0.25
N ALA A 66 -5.86 7.27 0.02
CA ALA A 66 -4.97 7.05 1.15
C ALA A 66 -5.79 6.95 2.44
N TYR A 67 -5.58 5.90 3.22
CA TYR A 67 -6.29 5.72 4.50
C TYR A 67 -5.69 6.57 5.63
N LYS A 68 -4.46 7.04 5.44
CA LYS A 68 -3.72 7.85 6.40
C LYS A 68 -2.85 8.86 5.66
N HIS A 69 -2.78 10.09 6.21
CA HIS A 69 -1.85 11.13 5.80
C HIS A 69 -1.14 11.63 7.05
N ASP A 70 0.12 11.28 7.21
CA ASP A 70 0.89 11.56 8.41
C ASP A 70 2.40 11.43 8.14
N GLY A 71 3.20 12.20 8.91
CA GLY A 71 4.66 12.14 8.82
C GLY A 71 5.23 12.55 7.46
N GLY A 72 4.55 13.41 6.71
CA GLY A 72 4.96 13.84 5.39
C GLY A 72 4.72 12.78 4.31
N ALA A 73 3.75 11.86 4.52
CA ALA A 73 3.43 10.79 3.58
C ALA A 73 1.94 10.46 3.51
N PHE A 74 1.50 10.04 2.34
CA PHE A 74 0.24 9.35 2.09
C PHE A 74 0.44 7.84 2.21
N TRP A 75 -0.46 7.16 2.94
CA TRP A 75 -0.41 5.72 3.20
C TRP A 75 -1.59 5.03 2.56
N PHE A 76 -1.32 3.98 1.78
CA PHE A 76 -2.32 3.20 1.07
C PHE A 76 -2.31 1.76 1.57
N LYS A 77 -3.50 1.19 1.84
CA LYS A 77 -3.63 -0.26 2.04
C LYS A 77 -3.55 -0.95 0.69
N THR A 78 -2.74 -1.99 0.60
CA THR A 78 -2.49 -2.72 -0.65
C THR A 78 -2.82 -4.19 -0.50
N GLU A 79 -4.01 -4.49 0.01
CA GLU A 79 -4.48 -5.85 0.25
C GLU A 79 -4.39 -6.71 -1.02
N GLY A 80 -3.83 -7.90 -0.89
CA GLY A 80 -3.61 -8.82 -2.00
C GLY A 80 -2.42 -8.49 -2.90
N ALA A 81 -1.74 -7.34 -2.70
CA ALA A 81 -0.56 -6.99 -3.49
C ALA A 81 0.66 -7.82 -3.11
N ASN A 82 1.48 -8.11 -4.11
CA ASN A 82 2.72 -8.85 -3.97
C ASN A 82 3.86 -8.17 -4.72
N LEU A 83 5.04 -8.15 -4.10
CA LEU A 83 6.30 -7.76 -4.73
C LEU A 83 7.32 -8.87 -4.54
N TRP A 84 7.89 -9.35 -5.63
CA TRP A 84 8.88 -10.42 -5.63
C TRP A 84 8.43 -11.70 -4.89
N GLY A 85 7.13 -12.02 -4.95
CA GLY A 85 6.54 -13.15 -4.24
C GLY A 85 6.26 -12.90 -2.76
N THR A 86 6.54 -11.70 -2.24
CA THR A 86 6.29 -11.30 -0.86
C THR A 86 5.03 -10.44 -0.78
N PRO A 87 4.06 -10.75 0.09
CA PRO A 87 2.88 -9.90 0.29
C PRO A 87 3.28 -8.52 0.80
N VAL A 88 2.57 -7.48 0.31
CA VAL A 88 2.76 -6.08 0.70
C VAL A 88 1.45 -5.56 1.27
N SER A 89 1.46 -5.14 2.53
CA SER A 89 0.27 -4.65 3.23
C SER A 89 0.01 -3.17 3.04
N GLU A 90 1.07 -2.39 2.87
CA GLU A 90 0.99 -0.93 2.77
C GLU A 90 2.03 -0.38 1.81
N VAL A 91 1.66 0.67 1.08
CA VAL A 91 2.59 1.50 0.32
C VAL A 91 2.46 2.94 0.79
N MET A 92 3.58 3.62 0.96
CA MET A 92 3.65 5.01 1.36
C MET A 92 4.37 5.84 0.32
N VAL A 93 3.89 7.05 0.08
CA VAL A 93 4.47 8.00 -0.86
C VAL A 93 4.60 9.35 -0.16
N SER A 94 5.76 10.00 -0.26
CA SER A 94 5.96 11.30 0.34
C SER A 94 5.01 12.35 -0.24
N ASP A 95 4.58 13.28 0.59
CA ASP A 95 3.82 14.46 0.20
C ASP A 95 4.73 15.68 -0.06
N ASP A 96 4.10 16.83 -0.31
CA ASP A 96 4.84 18.07 -0.59
C ASP A 96 5.51 18.68 0.65
N THR A 97 5.13 18.26 1.86
CA THR A 97 5.72 18.77 3.12
C THR A 97 7.00 18.03 3.50
N SER A 98 7.20 16.80 2.99
CA SER A 98 8.42 16.02 3.23
C SER A 98 9.65 16.68 2.62
N THR A 99 10.76 16.62 3.32
CA THR A 99 12.10 17.02 2.83
C THR A 99 12.63 16.05 1.75
N TYR A 100 12.08 14.85 1.75
CA TYR A 100 12.46 13.79 0.81
C TYR A 100 11.35 13.51 -0.18
N ILE A 101 11.76 13.13 -1.39
CA ILE A 101 10.92 12.42 -2.34
C ILE A 101 11.13 10.94 -2.10
N PHE A 102 10.09 10.20 -1.70
CA PHE A 102 10.22 8.76 -1.45
C PHE A 102 8.97 7.97 -1.81
N VAL A 103 9.21 6.71 -2.12
CA VAL A 103 8.21 5.64 -2.13
C VAL A 103 8.71 4.53 -1.20
N GLY A 104 7.82 3.97 -0.41
CA GLY A 104 8.11 2.89 0.54
C GLY A 104 7.00 1.87 0.56
N ALA A 105 7.31 0.65 1.00
CA ALA A 105 6.34 -0.42 1.18
C ALA A 105 6.63 -1.21 2.46
N ALA A 106 5.57 -1.62 3.17
CA ALA A 106 5.66 -2.58 4.26
C ALA A 106 5.42 -3.99 3.70
N ALA A 107 6.44 -4.82 3.77
CA ALA A 107 6.42 -6.20 3.30
C ALA A 107 6.21 -7.16 4.48
N GLU A 108 5.36 -8.17 4.28
CA GLU A 108 5.01 -9.19 5.27
C GLU A 108 6.10 -10.29 5.36
N ALA A 109 7.34 -9.86 5.47
CA ALA A 109 8.52 -10.72 5.57
C ALA A 109 9.62 -10.01 6.35
N THR A 110 10.55 -10.77 6.89
CA THR A 110 11.77 -10.21 7.49
C THR A 110 12.67 -9.57 6.42
N PRO A 111 13.58 -8.65 6.79
CA PRO A 111 14.53 -8.07 5.83
C PRO A 111 15.35 -9.12 5.07
N GLU A 112 15.71 -10.24 5.73
CA GLU A 112 16.46 -11.35 5.14
C GLU A 112 15.64 -12.08 4.06
N GLU A 113 14.37 -12.37 4.35
CA GLU A 113 13.48 -13.04 3.42
C GLU A 113 13.16 -12.15 2.22
N LEU A 114 12.90 -10.86 2.47
CA LEU A 114 12.65 -9.89 1.40
C LEU A 114 13.87 -9.72 0.50
N GLU A 115 15.09 -9.58 1.07
CA GLU A 115 16.32 -9.52 0.30
C GLU A 115 16.50 -10.77 -0.57
N LYS A 116 16.31 -11.96 0.00
CA LYS A 116 16.40 -13.23 -0.73
C LYS A 116 15.41 -13.28 -1.91
N ALA A 117 14.18 -12.82 -1.70
CA ALA A 117 13.16 -12.75 -2.74
C ALA A 117 13.55 -11.77 -3.88
N ILE A 118 14.11 -10.61 -3.52
CA ILE A 118 14.60 -9.62 -4.48
C ILE A 118 15.79 -10.18 -5.28
N ILE A 119 16.76 -10.84 -4.62
CA ILE A 119 17.90 -11.48 -5.31
C ILE A 119 17.40 -12.50 -6.30
N ALA A 120 16.47 -13.36 -5.91
CA ALA A 120 15.97 -14.44 -6.75
C ALA A 120 15.26 -13.93 -8.01
N GLN A 121 14.56 -12.80 -7.95
CA GLN A 121 13.76 -12.30 -9.08
C GLN A 121 14.42 -11.21 -9.90
N VAL A 122 15.26 -10.38 -9.29
CA VAL A 122 15.85 -9.21 -9.96
C VAL A 122 17.38 -9.14 -9.86
N GLY A 123 18.02 -10.08 -9.15
CA GLY A 123 19.46 -10.16 -9.00
C GLY A 123 20.09 -9.01 -8.23
N LEU A 124 19.31 -8.23 -7.46
CA LEU A 124 19.84 -7.09 -6.71
C LEU A 124 20.25 -7.51 -5.32
N HIS A 125 21.52 -7.28 -4.97
CA HIS A 125 22.09 -7.59 -3.66
C HIS A 125 22.14 -6.35 -2.77
N TYR A 126 21.87 -6.55 -1.48
CA TYR A 126 21.94 -5.52 -0.45
C TYR A 126 23.17 -5.76 0.44
N ALA A 127 23.82 -4.68 0.83
CA ALA A 127 24.89 -4.69 1.84
C ALA A 127 24.35 -4.18 3.17
N ARG A 128 24.75 -4.79 4.27
CA ARG A 128 24.51 -4.22 5.60
C ARG A 128 25.40 -3.00 5.78
N ILE A 129 24.79 -1.86 6.14
CA ILE A 129 25.53 -0.60 6.28
C ILE A 129 25.82 -0.22 7.72
N ASP A 130 25.36 -1.02 8.69
CA ASP A 130 25.67 -0.88 10.10
C ASP A 130 25.77 -2.26 10.79
N THR A 131 26.24 -2.26 12.04
CA THR A 131 26.48 -3.46 12.85
C THR A 131 25.47 -3.59 13.99
N SER A 132 24.33 -2.90 13.92
CA SER A 132 23.26 -3.00 14.92
C SER A 132 22.62 -4.39 14.93
N ALA A 133 21.81 -4.68 15.97
CA ALA A 133 21.01 -5.90 16.03
C ALA A 133 19.98 -5.97 14.88
N PHE A 134 19.60 -4.82 14.33
CA PHE A 134 18.65 -4.68 13.23
C PHE A 134 19.27 -3.86 12.09
N PRO A 135 20.25 -4.40 11.37
CA PRO A 135 21.06 -3.64 10.42
C PRO A 135 20.21 -3.17 9.23
N VAL A 136 20.42 -1.91 8.86
CA VAL A 136 19.90 -1.38 7.61
C VAL A 136 20.65 -2.05 6.44
N ARG A 137 19.90 -2.45 5.43
CA ARG A 137 20.44 -3.04 4.20
C ARG A 137 20.26 -2.05 3.07
N GLU A 138 21.31 -1.82 2.30
CA GLU A 138 21.31 -0.86 1.21
C GLU A 138 21.78 -1.51 -0.09
N ALA A 139 21.08 -1.19 -1.17
CA ALA A 139 21.48 -1.50 -2.54
C ALA A 139 21.56 -0.21 -3.37
N LYS A 140 22.51 -0.17 -4.29
CA LYS A 140 22.63 0.98 -5.21
C LYS A 140 21.46 1.03 -6.19
N PRO A 141 20.96 2.25 -6.54
CA PRO A 141 21.55 3.54 -6.19
C PRO A 141 21.20 4.05 -4.78
N ALA A 142 20.08 3.66 -4.14
CA ALA A 142 19.68 4.11 -2.81
C ALA A 142 18.49 3.33 -2.21
N SER A 143 18.19 2.12 -2.72
CA SER A 143 17.14 1.28 -2.14
C SER A 143 17.58 0.76 -0.78
N ARG A 144 16.70 0.85 0.22
CA ARG A 144 16.97 0.40 1.58
C ARG A 144 15.89 -0.50 2.11
N ILE A 145 16.32 -1.51 2.88
CA ILE A 145 15.45 -2.41 3.64
C ILE A 145 15.79 -2.22 5.12
N VAL A 146 14.74 -2.00 5.92
CA VAL A 146 14.86 -1.85 7.38
C VAL A 146 13.88 -2.77 8.08
N TYR A 147 14.16 -3.10 9.33
CA TYR A 147 13.21 -3.78 10.20
C TYR A 147 12.02 -2.87 10.53
N PHE A 148 10.84 -3.46 10.60
CA PHE A 148 9.61 -2.81 11.01
C PHE A 148 8.79 -3.80 11.83
N ASP A 149 8.94 -3.78 13.14
CA ASP A 149 8.43 -4.80 14.06
C ASP A 149 8.87 -6.21 13.63
N THR A 150 7.92 -7.09 13.29
CA THR A 150 8.17 -8.44 12.77
C THR A 150 8.29 -8.51 11.26
N LYS A 151 8.22 -7.36 10.58
CA LYS A 151 8.16 -7.21 9.13
C LYS A 151 9.35 -6.40 8.64
N SER A 152 9.32 -6.01 7.38
CA SER A 152 10.28 -5.09 6.81
C SER A 152 9.62 -3.92 6.09
N LYS A 153 10.32 -2.80 6.05
CA LYS A 153 10.05 -1.72 5.10
C LYS A 153 11.15 -1.65 4.08
N ILE A 154 10.76 -1.61 2.82
CA ILE A 154 11.65 -1.27 1.72
C ILE A 154 11.28 0.12 1.20
N TYR A 155 12.28 0.94 0.90
CA TYR A 155 12.03 2.28 0.38
C TYR A 155 13.16 2.79 -0.50
N CYS A 156 12.81 3.70 -1.39
CA CYS A 156 13.72 4.57 -2.12
C CYS A 156 13.42 6.01 -1.73
N ALA A 157 14.43 6.73 -1.26
CA ALA A 157 14.29 8.13 -0.83
C ALA A 157 15.42 8.99 -1.42
N LYS A 158 15.07 10.20 -1.89
CA LYS A 158 15.98 11.21 -2.42
C LYS A 158 15.68 12.55 -1.79
N TYR A 159 16.68 13.40 -1.61
CA TYR A 159 16.44 14.80 -1.23
C TYR A 159 15.69 15.54 -2.31
N LYS A 160 14.74 16.37 -1.94
CA LYS A 160 14.13 17.31 -2.87
C LYS A 160 15.22 18.25 -3.41
N PRO A 161 15.24 18.50 -4.73
CA PRO A 161 16.10 19.53 -5.28
C PRO A 161 15.77 20.88 -4.62
N LEU A 162 16.78 21.56 -4.16
CA LEU A 162 16.59 22.93 -3.70
C LEU A 162 16.13 23.80 -4.87
N PRO A 163 15.19 24.74 -4.67
CA PRO A 163 14.85 25.71 -5.70
C PRO A 163 16.11 26.44 -6.13
N PRO A 164 16.27 26.73 -7.45
CA PRO A 164 17.42 27.48 -7.92
C PRO A 164 17.52 28.81 -7.16
N VAL A 165 18.72 29.12 -6.66
CA VAL A 165 18.98 30.40 -6.00
C VAL A 165 18.69 31.50 -7.01
N GLN A 166 17.63 32.26 -6.80
CA GLN A 166 17.36 33.43 -7.64
C GLN A 166 18.47 34.45 -7.37
N PRO A 167 19.21 34.90 -8.42
CA PRO A 167 20.16 35.95 -8.23
C PRO A 167 19.44 37.20 -7.66
N PRO A 168 20.06 37.94 -6.74
CA PRO A 168 19.45 39.12 -6.17
C PRO A 168 18.98 40.05 -7.28
N ALA A 169 17.72 40.48 -7.22
CA ALA A 169 17.16 41.40 -8.20
C ALA A 169 18.05 42.64 -8.28
N VAL A 170 18.72 42.83 -9.40
CA VAL A 170 19.49 44.04 -9.67
C VAL A 170 18.52 45.22 -9.69
N ARG A 171 18.51 46.02 -8.59
CA ARG A 171 17.76 47.26 -8.56
C ARG A 171 18.33 48.17 -9.66
N GLN A 172 17.65 48.20 -10.82
CA GLN A 172 17.89 49.21 -11.80
C GLN A 172 17.61 50.58 -11.15
N ARG A 173 18.66 51.32 -10.79
CA ARG A 173 18.52 52.75 -10.46
C ARG A 173 18.08 53.44 -11.76
N LEU A 174 16.81 53.82 -11.82
CA LEU A 174 16.32 54.76 -12.80
C LEU A 174 17.10 56.08 -12.54
N LYS A 175 17.84 56.50 -13.53
CA LYS A 175 18.44 57.85 -13.62
C LYS A 175 17.41 58.84 -14.09
#